data_477c67ab097f16f2b74109a0bb0e05a2
#
_entry.id   477c67ab097f16f2b74109a0bb0e05a2
#
_cell.length_a   1.000
_cell.length_b   1.000
_cell.length_c   1.000
_cell.angle_alpha   90.00
_cell.angle_beta   90.00
_cell.angle_gamma   90.00
#
_symmetry.space_group_name_H-M   'P 1'
#
loop_
_entity.id
_entity.type
_entity.pdbx_description
1 polymer ?
#
loop_
_entity_poly.entity_id
_entity_poly.type
_entity_poly.pdbx_seq_one_letter_code
_entity_poly.pdbx_strand_id
1 'polypeptide(L)'
;PMKAHTLMQTIARANRVAEGKENGLIIDYIGIVKALRQALADYTSSPEGGDTGNDPTIDKQELINHVTETIAAATAFLKEHNFELKEMIDADAFAKLSLLRIGADAVCEPIEIRKSYCTYITTLLRLWKFLDRDDITPEMKQSKDALEAIYKELQKKRKHADITDLSVAINRIVDEHLEVESAGNLSETDSNPRFDISKIDFDLLRREFARRKEKNLVMKDIQDLLEERIAQMISANPSRINFYDKYQEIINNYNKEQNRASIEKTFEDLMHLTEELSEEEKRYIREGFENDEQLSLYDVLFKDDLSKDDIKKLKNVAKDLLGKIKSMLKIMDHPFDKQETKASIVVTIRDMLWQELPESYPDESITYYRDAVFNYISQRYGGMA
;
A
#
# COMPACT_ATOMS: atom_id res chain seq x y z
N PRO A 1 19.10 31.13 -8.78
CA PRO A 1 17.91 31.95 -8.60
C PRO A 1 17.87 33.03 -9.69
N MET A 2 16.76 33.17 -10.39
CA MET A 2 16.56 34.19 -11.39
C MET A 2 16.46 35.58 -10.70
N LYS A 3 17.22 36.55 -11.18
CA LYS A 3 17.14 37.93 -10.66
C LYS A 3 15.96 38.67 -11.30
N ALA A 4 15.50 39.77 -10.68
CA ALA A 4 14.30 40.50 -11.03
C ALA A 4 14.04 40.67 -12.53
N HIS A 5 15.02 41.17 -13.28
CA HIS A 5 14.89 41.41 -14.73
C HIS A 5 14.72 40.11 -15.54
N THR A 6 15.47 39.05 -15.22
CA THR A 6 15.37 37.74 -15.89
C THR A 6 14.06 37.05 -15.57
N LEU A 7 13.58 37.22 -14.33
CA LEU A 7 12.29 36.68 -13.89
C LEU A 7 11.15 37.35 -14.66
N MET A 8 11.14 38.69 -14.77
CA MET A 8 10.11 39.42 -15.52
C MET A 8 10.11 39.05 -17.01
N GLN A 9 11.30 38.88 -17.63
CA GLN A 9 11.38 38.41 -19.01
C GLN A 9 10.80 36.99 -19.18
N THR A 10 10.99 36.12 -18.22
CA THR A 10 10.46 34.76 -18.26
C THR A 10 8.94 34.78 -18.13
N ILE A 11 8.39 35.60 -17.23
CA ILE A 11 6.96 35.84 -17.07
C ILE A 11 6.36 36.39 -18.37
N ALA A 12 6.95 37.41 -18.95
CA ALA A 12 6.48 37.98 -20.20
C ALA A 12 6.48 36.97 -21.36
N ARG A 13 7.46 36.07 -21.41
CA ARG A 13 7.50 35.00 -22.42
C ARG A 13 6.43 33.94 -22.18
N ALA A 14 6.16 33.56 -20.90
CA ALA A 14 5.12 32.61 -20.55
C ALA A 14 3.72 33.18 -20.83
N ASN A 15 3.55 34.49 -20.69
CA ASN A 15 2.28 35.19 -20.86
C ASN A 15 1.97 35.64 -22.30
N ARG A 16 2.78 35.23 -23.30
CA ARG A 16 2.46 35.49 -24.71
C ARG A 16 1.11 34.91 -25.09
N VAL A 17 0.27 35.74 -25.65
CA VAL A 17 -1.05 35.35 -26.16
C VAL A 17 -0.86 34.50 -27.41
N ALA A 18 -1.58 33.38 -27.48
CA ALA A 18 -1.68 32.52 -28.65
C ALA A 18 -3.15 32.06 -28.78
N GLU A 19 -3.52 31.59 -29.96
CA GLU A 19 -4.88 31.14 -30.23
C GLU A 19 -5.28 30.06 -29.23
N GLY A 20 -6.38 30.29 -28.46
CA GLY A 20 -6.87 29.41 -27.40
C GLY A 20 -6.15 29.52 -26.04
N LYS A 21 -5.27 30.51 -25.86
CA LYS A 21 -4.53 30.76 -24.61
C LYS A 21 -4.79 32.16 -24.10
N GLU A 22 -5.51 32.29 -22.99
CA GLU A 22 -5.81 33.61 -22.41
C GLU A 22 -4.72 34.08 -21.44
N ASN A 23 -4.07 33.16 -20.69
CA ASN A 23 -3.05 33.48 -19.68
C ASN A 23 -1.91 32.45 -19.63
N GLY A 24 -0.74 32.88 -19.15
CA GLY A 24 0.39 32.01 -18.81
C GLY A 24 0.31 31.56 -17.37
N LEU A 25 0.48 30.25 -17.09
CA LEU A 25 0.61 29.72 -15.76
C LEU A 25 2.09 29.59 -15.37
N ILE A 26 2.45 30.17 -14.24
CA ILE A 26 3.78 30.04 -13.65
C ILE A 26 3.64 29.30 -12.32
N ILE A 27 4.35 28.19 -12.18
CA ILE A 27 4.38 27.39 -10.96
C ILE A 27 5.75 27.56 -10.33
N ASP A 28 5.79 28.08 -9.10
CA ASP A 28 7.01 28.31 -8.35
C ASP A 28 7.28 27.15 -7.37
N TYR A 29 8.32 26.36 -7.64
CA TYR A 29 8.75 25.24 -6.78
C TYR A 29 9.86 25.63 -5.79
N ILE A 30 10.43 26.85 -5.90
CA ILE A 30 11.64 27.25 -5.15
C ILE A 30 11.34 28.39 -4.16
N GLY A 31 10.12 28.92 -4.14
CA GLY A 31 9.72 30.02 -3.24
C GLY A 31 10.29 31.38 -3.67
N ILE A 32 10.28 31.66 -4.98
CA ILE A 32 10.72 32.97 -5.52
C ILE A 32 9.61 34.04 -5.46
N VAL A 33 8.48 33.76 -4.84
CA VAL A 33 7.33 34.69 -4.73
C VAL A 33 7.74 36.04 -4.16
N LYS A 34 8.65 36.07 -3.17
CA LYS A 34 9.17 37.32 -2.60
C LYS A 34 9.97 38.15 -3.64
N ALA A 35 10.84 37.48 -4.43
CA ALA A 35 11.57 38.11 -5.50
C ALA A 35 10.65 38.55 -6.65
N LEU A 36 9.55 37.79 -6.89
CA LEU A 36 8.54 38.14 -7.88
C LEU A 36 7.78 39.39 -7.47
N ARG A 37 7.29 39.47 -6.21
CA ARG A 37 6.61 40.67 -5.66
C ARG A 37 7.50 41.90 -5.75
N GLN A 38 8.75 41.77 -5.36
CA GLN A 38 9.71 42.89 -5.44
C GLN A 38 9.96 43.30 -6.87
N ALA A 39 10.10 42.35 -7.80
CA ALA A 39 10.28 42.65 -9.24
C ALA A 39 9.03 43.30 -9.87
N LEU A 40 7.81 42.89 -9.44
CA LEU A 40 6.57 43.52 -9.87
C LEU A 40 6.42 44.93 -9.28
N ALA A 41 6.75 45.14 -8.01
CA ALA A 41 6.73 46.47 -7.37
C ALA A 41 7.72 47.42 -8.03
N ASP A 42 8.95 46.96 -8.34
CA ASP A 42 9.94 47.75 -9.04
C ASP A 42 9.50 48.13 -10.47
N TYR A 43 8.74 47.23 -11.15
CA TYR A 43 8.22 47.44 -12.49
C TYR A 43 7.00 48.36 -12.52
N THR A 44 6.10 48.26 -11.55
CA THR A 44 4.89 49.10 -11.44
C THR A 44 5.18 50.47 -10.86
N SER A 45 6.30 50.65 -10.14
CA SER A 45 6.75 51.95 -9.64
C SER A 45 7.39 52.87 -10.71
N SER A 46 7.54 52.37 -11.93
CA SER A 46 8.00 53.20 -13.06
C SER A 46 6.88 54.13 -13.55
N PRO A 47 7.16 55.42 -13.88
CA PRO A 47 6.15 56.43 -14.21
C PRO A 47 5.27 56.13 -15.42
N GLU A 48 5.54 55.07 -16.18
CA GLU A 48 4.80 54.67 -17.40
C GLU A 48 3.88 53.45 -17.17
N GLY A 49 3.83 52.87 -15.98
CA GLY A 49 2.97 51.72 -15.65
C GLY A 49 1.63 52.19 -15.14
N GLY A 50 0.60 52.13 -15.96
CA GLY A 50 -0.78 52.41 -15.52
C GLY A 50 -1.20 51.55 -14.32
N ASP A 51 -1.86 52.21 -13.40
CA ASP A 51 -2.53 51.60 -12.22
C ASP A 51 -3.57 50.57 -12.67
N THR A 52 -3.14 49.33 -12.84
CA THR A 52 -4.05 48.18 -12.89
C THR A 52 -3.99 47.51 -11.50
N GLY A 53 -4.88 47.95 -10.62
CA GLY A 53 -5.00 47.48 -9.21
C GLY A 53 -5.32 45.99 -9.00
N ASN A 54 -4.76 45.13 -9.83
CA ASN A 54 -4.79 43.68 -9.66
C ASN A 54 -3.34 43.18 -9.47
N ASP A 55 -2.91 43.13 -8.21
CA ASP A 55 -1.76 42.32 -7.83
C ASP A 55 -2.06 40.86 -8.16
N PRO A 56 -1.37 40.19 -9.12
CA PRO A 56 -1.62 38.81 -9.48
C PRO A 56 -1.12 37.82 -8.41
N THR A 57 -0.63 38.31 -7.30
CA THR A 57 -0.18 37.53 -6.16
C THR A 57 -1.27 37.51 -5.09
N ILE A 58 -1.52 36.38 -4.49
CA ILE A 58 -2.39 36.26 -3.30
C ILE A 58 -1.84 37.25 -2.25
N ASP A 59 -2.72 38.10 -1.70
CA ASP A 59 -2.33 38.98 -0.63
C ASP A 59 -1.76 38.16 0.55
N LYS A 60 -0.65 38.64 1.08
CA LYS A 60 0.04 37.99 2.22
C LYS A 60 -0.92 37.72 3.37
N GLN A 61 -1.81 38.66 3.64
CA GLN A 61 -2.80 38.52 4.70
C GLN A 61 -3.84 37.44 4.38
N GLU A 62 -4.23 37.33 3.14
CA GLU A 62 -5.14 36.28 2.66
C GLU A 62 -4.51 34.92 2.81
N LEU A 63 -3.22 34.76 2.49
CA LEU A 63 -2.49 33.49 2.71
C LEU A 63 -2.43 33.12 4.20
N ILE A 64 -2.14 34.08 5.10
CA ILE A 64 -2.13 33.86 6.55
C ILE A 64 -3.53 33.41 7.03
N ASN A 65 -4.58 34.07 6.53
CA ASN A 65 -5.96 33.72 6.85
C ASN A 65 -6.29 32.30 6.40
N HIS A 66 -5.95 31.90 5.17
CA HIS A 66 -6.19 30.55 4.65
C HIS A 66 -5.45 29.48 5.44
N VAL A 67 -4.20 29.75 5.87
CA VAL A 67 -3.46 28.82 6.75
C VAL A 67 -4.15 28.68 8.10
N THR A 68 -4.58 29.81 8.70
CA THR A 68 -5.26 29.81 10.00
C THR A 68 -6.60 29.08 9.92
N GLU A 69 -7.38 29.32 8.87
CA GLU A 69 -8.64 28.63 8.62
C GLU A 69 -8.44 27.13 8.41
N THR A 70 -7.39 26.74 7.69
CA THR A 70 -7.08 25.31 7.44
C THR A 70 -6.66 24.60 8.74
N ILE A 71 -5.87 25.28 9.60
CA ILE A 71 -5.53 24.76 10.95
C ILE A 71 -6.79 24.61 11.80
N ALA A 72 -7.67 25.62 11.78
CA ALA A 72 -8.92 25.58 12.54
C ALA A 72 -9.83 24.46 12.05
N ALA A 73 -9.98 24.31 10.73
CA ALA A 73 -10.78 23.23 10.11
C ALA A 73 -10.23 21.84 10.47
N ALA A 74 -8.93 21.63 10.36
CA ALA A 74 -8.30 20.35 10.74
C ALA A 74 -8.45 20.05 12.23
N THR A 75 -8.35 21.07 13.08
CA THR A 75 -8.55 20.94 14.54
C THR A 75 -10.01 20.62 14.88
N ALA A 76 -10.95 21.29 14.24
CA ALA A 76 -12.39 21.01 14.39
C ALA A 76 -12.72 19.59 13.94
N PHE A 77 -12.14 19.15 12.83
CA PHE A 77 -12.30 17.78 12.33
C PHE A 77 -11.83 16.72 13.33
N LEU A 78 -10.67 16.91 13.96
CA LEU A 78 -10.20 16.03 15.04
C LEU A 78 -11.16 16.01 16.22
N LYS A 79 -11.70 17.17 16.59
CA LYS A 79 -12.67 17.29 17.69
C LYS A 79 -13.99 16.58 17.41
N GLU A 80 -14.50 16.64 16.18
CA GLU A 80 -15.66 15.86 15.73
C GLU A 80 -15.44 14.35 15.86
N HIS A 81 -14.18 13.92 15.77
CA HIS A 81 -13.76 12.54 15.96
C HIS A 81 -13.23 12.26 17.37
N ASN A 82 -13.66 13.02 18.37
CA ASN A 82 -13.37 12.84 19.80
C ASN A 82 -11.89 12.98 20.18
N PHE A 83 -11.13 13.81 19.47
CA PHE A 83 -9.75 14.11 19.81
C PHE A 83 -9.49 15.62 19.94
N GLU A 84 -9.04 16.04 21.11
CA GLU A 84 -8.69 17.46 21.40
C GLU A 84 -7.19 17.69 21.15
N LEU A 85 -6.87 18.39 20.04
CA LEU A 85 -5.49 18.67 19.65
C LEU A 85 -4.70 19.41 20.74
N LYS A 86 -5.38 20.28 21.50
CA LYS A 86 -4.78 21.05 22.55
C LYS A 86 -4.19 20.20 23.67
N GLU A 87 -4.86 19.10 24.04
CA GLU A 87 -4.34 18.17 25.05
C GLU A 87 -2.99 17.58 24.62
N MET A 88 -2.83 17.28 23.34
CA MET A 88 -1.57 16.78 22.80
C MET A 88 -0.48 17.89 22.78
N ILE A 89 -0.83 19.14 22.47
CA ILE A 89 0.12 20.26 22.44
C ILE A 89 0.67 20.53 23.83
N ASP A 90 -0.20 20.54 24.85
CA ASP A 90 0.13 20.89 26.23
C ASP A 90 0.74 19.72 27.04
N ALA A 91 0.71 18.48 26.49
CA ALA A 91 1.20 17.29 27.17
C ALA A 91 2.73 17.25 27.31
N ASP A 92 3.23 16.49 28.28
CA ASP A 92 4.64 16.15 28.40
C ASP A 92 5.12 15.17 27.30
N ALA A 93 6.43 14.96 27.21
CA ALA A 93 7.03 14.17 26.14
C ALA A 93 6.52 12.70 26.08
N PHE A 94 6.22 12.10 27.24
CA PHE A 94 5.73 10.71 27.31
C PHE A 94 4.25 10.63 26.92
N ALA A 95 3.44 11.55 27.47
CA ALA A 95 2.02 11.63 27.16
C ALA A 95 1.78 11.99 25.68
N LYS A 96 2.65 12.84 25.08
CA LYS A 96 2.57 13.19 23.65
C LYS A 96 2.60 11.98 22.73
N LEU A 97 3.42 10.98 23.01
CA LEU A 97 3.51 9.78 22.18
C LEU A 97 2.21 8.96 22.23
N SER A 98 1.62 8.81 23.42
CA SER A 98 0.33 8.14 23.58
C SER A 98 -0.80 8.93 22.90
N LEU A 99 -0.86 10.24 23.11
CA LEU A 99 -1.87 11.12 22.51
C LEU A 99 -1.73 11.17 20.97
N LEU A 100 -0.51 11.12 20.44
CA LEU A 100 -0.27 11.03 19.01
C LEU A 100 -0.94 9.79 18.40
N ARG A 101 -0.81 8.63 19.05
CA ARG A 101 -1.46 7.39 18.61
C ARG A 101 -2.98 7.47 18.72
N ILE A 102 -3.50 8.01 19.81
CA ILE A 102 -4.96 8.21 19.99
C ILE A 102 -5.50 9.16 18.92
N GLY A 103 -4.80 10.25 18.62
CA GLY A 103 -5.19 11.19 17.57
C GLY A 103 -5.16 10.58 16.18
N ALA A 104 -4.17 9.73 15.88
CA ALA A 104 -4.12 8.99 14.63
C ALA A 104 -5.23 7.94 14.55
N ASP A 105 -5.52 7.22 15.64
CA ASP A 105 -6.61 6.25 15.72
C ASP A 105 -7.98 6.89 15.47
N ALA A 106 -8.21 8.10 16.01
CA ALA A 106 -9.47 8.83 15.87
C ALA A 106 -9.84 9.14 14.41
N VAL A 107 -8.86 9.30 13.51
CA VAL A 107 -9.06 9.65 12.11
C VAL A 107 -8.51 8.59 11.13
N CYS A 108 -8.21 7.38 11.63
CA CYS A 108 -7.65 6.30 10.83
C CYS A 108 -8.73 5.61 9.98
N GLU A 109 -9.87 5.36 10.56
CA GLU A 109 -10.98 4.62 9.95
C GLU A 109 -12.32 5.32 10.22
N PRO A 110 -13.27 5.21 9.28
CA PRO A 110 -13.19 4.59 7.96
C PRO A 110 -12.31 5.38 6.97
N ILE A 111 -12.01 4.78 5.83
CA ILE A 111 -11.08 5.33 4.83
C ILE A 111 -11.44 6.74 4.36
N GLU A 112 -12.72 7.12 4.35
CA GLU A 112 -13.20 8.44 3.99
C GLU A 112 -12.75 9.51 5.00
N ILE A 113 -12.80 9.19 6.30
CA ILE A 113 -12.33 10.06 7.38
C ILE A 113 -10.83 10.26 7.25
N ARG A 114 -10.08 9.17 7.06
CA ARG A 114 -8.63 9.21 6.84
C ARG A 114 -8.26 10.07 5.63
N LYS A 115 -8.93 9.89 4.48
CA LYS A 115 -8.72 10.69 3.27
C LYS A 115 -9.02 12.17 3.50
N SER A 116 -10.11 12.49 4.19
CA SER A 116 -10.49 13.86 4.52
C SER A 116 -9.43 14.53 5.38
N TYR A 117 -8.98 13.88 6.46
CA TYR A 117 -7.91 14.38 7.31
C TYR A 117 -6.61 14.59 6.51
N CYS A 118 -6.20 13.61 5.72
CA CYS A 118 -5.02 13.73 4.86
C CYS A 118 -5.12 14.91 3.88
N THR A 119 -6.32 15.20 3.37
CA THR A 119 -6.56 16.34 2.49
C THR A 119 -6.34 17.67 3.22
N TYR A 120 -6.87 17.82 4.43
CA TYR A 120 -6.63 19.01 5.24
C TYR A 120 -5.13 19.24 5.46
N ILE A 121 -4.41 18.19 5.88
CA ILE A 121 -2.98 18.34 6.22
C ILE A 121 -2.12 18.56 4.97
N THR A 122 -2.38 17.88 3.87
CA THR A 122 -1.62 18.13 2.62
C THR A 122 -1.85 19.54 2.09
N THR A 123 -3.07 20.07 2.22
CA THR A 123 -3.38 21.46 1.89
C THR A 123 -2.63 22.42 2.81
N LEU A 124 -2.68 22.20 4.12
CA LEU A 124 -1.94 22.99 5.11
C LEU A 124 -0.43 23.01 4.79
N LEU A 125 0.18 21.85 4.53
CA LEU A 125 1.60 21.74 4.24
C LEU A 125 1.99 22.42 2.92
N ARG A 126 1.09 22.47 1.93
CA ARG A 126 1.29 23.22 0.68
C ARG A 126 1.28 24.71 0.94
N LEU A 127 0.26 25.23 1.65
CA LEU A 127 0.16 26.65 1.98
C LEU A 127 1.31 27.12 2.88
N TRP A 128 1.71 26.30 3.85
CA TRP A 128 2.79 26.59 4.80
C TRP A 128 4.12 26.94 4.14
N LYS A 129 4.42 26.36 2.98
CA LYS A 129 5.67 26.61 2.24
C LYS A 129 5.80 28.05 1.73
N PHE A 130 4.70 28.75 1.63
CA PHE A 130 4.66 30.12 1.12
C PHE A 130 4.67 31.17 2.22
N LEU A 131 4.56 30.78 3.52
CA LEU A 131 4.66 31.70 4.64
C LEU A 131 6.11 32.10 4.90
N ASP A 132 6.32 33.40 5.15
CA ASP A 132 7.57 33.92 5.69
C ASP A 132 7.70 33.56 7.18
N ARG A 133 8.92 33.49 7.69
CA ARG A 133 9.16 33.15 9.12
C ARG A 133 8.54 34.15 10.09
N ASP A 134 8.48 35.40 9.69
CA ASP A 134 7.95 36.52 10.52
C ASP A 134 6.42 36.48 10.65
N ASP A 135 5.75 35.71 9.79
CA ASP A 135 4.29 35.56 9.77
C ASP A 135 3.79 34.36 10.60
N ILE A 136 4.71 33.53 11.04
CA ILE A 136 4.39 32.30 11.77
C ILE A 136 4.38 32.58 13.26
N THR A 137 3.17 32.54 13.87
CA THR A 137 3.07 32.62 15.31
C THR A 137 3.48 31.29 15.96
N PRO A 138 3.94 31.32 17.25
CA PRO A 138 4.24 30.10 17.97
C PRO A 138 3.08 29.11 18.03
N GLU A 139 1.85 29.60 18.19
CA GLU A 139 0.63 28.81 18.27
C GLU A 139 0.33 28.13 16.92
N MET A 140 0.46 28.87 15.82
CA MET A 140 0.29 28.29 14.47
C MET A 140 1.30 27.16 14.24
N LYS A 141 2.56 27.39 14.64
CA LYS A 141 3.61 26.39 14.49
C LYS A 141 3.33 25.14 15.33
N GLN A 142 2.96 25.29 16.59
CA GLN A 142 2.65 24.16 17.47
C GLN A 142 1.47 23.35 16.94
N SER A 143 0.40 24.01 16.51
CA SER A 143 -0.77 23.35 15.92
C SER A 143 -0.41 22.60 14.63
N LYS A 144 0.30 23.25 13.73
CA LYS A 144 0.78 22.63 12.49
C LYS A 144 1.68 21.42 12.77
N ASP A 145 2.63 21.54 13.69
CA ASP A 145 3.56 20.45 14.00
C ASP A 145 2.84 19.25 14.64
N ALA A 146 1.83 19.50 15.50
CA ALA A 146 0.99 18.46 16.09
C ALA A 146 0.12 17.76 15.02
N LEU A 147 -0.54 18.52 14.15
CA LEU A 147 -1.33 18.01 13.04
C LEU A 147 -0.47 17.19 12.05
N GLU A 148 0.71 17.69 11.70
CA GLU A 148 1.65 16.99 10.83
C GLU A 148 2.16 15.69 11.47
N ALA A 149 2.37 15.67 12.79
CA ALA A 149 2.78 14.46 13.51
C ALA A 149 1.73 13.34 13.39
N ILE A 150 0.44 13.67 13.60
CA ILE A 150 -0.68 12.73 13.42
C ILE A 150 -0.72 12.22 11.96
N TYR A 151 -0.57 13.12 10.99
CA TYR A 151 -0.53 12.75 9.56
C TYR A 151 0.64 11.79 9.26
N LYS A 152 1.83 12.07 9.78
CA LYS A 152 2.99 11.18 9.61
C LYS A 152 2.78 9.82 10.27
N GLU A 153 2.10 9.78 11.41
CA GLU A 153 1.76 8.50 12.06
C GLU A 153 0.82 7.66 11.18
N LEU A 154 -0.19 8.28 10.55
CA LEU A 154 -1.08 7.62 9.59
C LEU A 154 -0.36 7.14 8.31
N GLN A 155 0.68 7.88 7.88
CA GLN A 155 1.44 7.56 6.67
C GLN A 155 2.56 6.53 6.91
N LYS A 156 2.87 6.23 8.15
CA LYS A 156 3.81 5.15 8.44
C LYS A 156 3.25 3.86 7.87
N LYS A 157 3.79 3.44 6.73
CA LYS A 157 3.76 2.03 6.35
C LYS A 157 4.62 1.33 7.39
N ARG A 158 4.00 0.74 8.37
CA ARG A 158 4.70 -0.06 9.34
C ARG A 158 5.19 -1.31 8.63
N LYS A 159 6.39 -1.22 8.08
CA LYS A 159 7.15 -2.40 7.70
C LYS A 159 7.31 -3.21 8.99
N HIS A 160 6.49 -4.23 9.15
CA HIS A 160 6.61 -5.30 10.17
C HIS A 160 6.64 -4.92 11.66
N ALA A 161 6.70 -3.63 12.07
CA ALA A 161 7.10 -3.28 13.42
C ALA A 161 6.07 -3.60 14.51
N ASP A 162 4.76 -3.43 14.28
CA ASP A 162 3.80 -3.58 15.38
C ASP A 162 3.16 -4.96 15.49
N ILE A 163 3.05 -5.67 14.40
CA ILE A 163 2.73 -7.11 14.47
C ILE A 163 3.97 -7.88 14.90
N THR A 164 5.18 -7.40 14.57
CA THR A 164 6.42 -7.97 15.12
C THR A 164 6.57 -7.65 16.59
N ASP A 165 6.23 -6.46 17.09
CA ASP A 165 6.21 -6.14 18.52
C ASP A 165 5.11 -6.92 19.25
N LEU A 166 3.96 -7.13 18.62
CA LEU A 166 2.93 -8.03 19.12
C LEU A 166 3.40 -9.48 19.07
N SER A 167 4.01 -9.92 17.97
CA SER A 167 4.58 -11.25 17.77
C SER A 167 5.83 -11.48 18.61
N VAL A 168 6.69 -10.46 18.82
CA VAL A 168 7.85 -10.52 19.73
C VAL A 168 7.40 -10.50 21.18
N ALA A 169 6.37 -9.73 21.54
CA ALA A 169 5.75 -9.82 22.87
C ALA A 169 5.10 -11.20 23.10
N ILE A 170 4.50 -11.78 22.08
CA ILE A 170 3.95 -13.13 22.05
C ILE A 170 5.05 -14.17 22.18
N ASN A 171 6.11 -14.10 21.38
CA ASN A 171 7.23 -15.02 21.42
C ASN A 171 7.99 -14.91 22.75
N ARG A 172 8.10 -13.73 23.33
CA ARG A 172 8.72 -13.52 24.64
C ARG A 172 7.95 -14.16 25.79
N ILE A 173 6.60 -14.15 25.71
CA ILE A 173 5.75 -14.85 26.67
C ILE A 173 5.82 -16.36 26.47
N VAL A 174 5.98 -16.85 25.24
CA VAL A 174 6.16 -18.26 24.91
C VAL A 174 7.57 -18.73 25.30
N ASP A 175 8.61 -17.92 25.08
CA ASP A 175 10.00 -18.25 25.45
C ASP A 175 10.23 -18.27 26.97
N GLU A 176 9.47 -17.49 27.74
CA GLU A 176 9.47 -17.56 29.22
C GLU A 176 8.80 -18.83 29.77
N HIS A 177 8.08 -19.59 28.94
CA HIS A 177 7.37 -20.81 29.36
C HIS A 177 7.86 -22.10 28.68
N LEU A 178 8.81 -21.99 27.76
CA LEU A 178 9.46 -23.13 27.11
C LEU A 178 10.98 -23.06 27.31
N GLU A 179 11.50 -23.83 28.23
CA GLU A 179 12.95 -24.13 28.28
C GLU A 179 13.35 -24.82 26.99
N VAL A 180 14.25 -24.17 26.26
CA VAL A 180 14.71 -24.56 24.93
C VAL A 180 15.73 -25.67 25.01
N GLU A 181 15.48 -26.79 24.37
CA GLU A 181 16.56 -27.62 23.84
C GLU A 181 16.81 -27.29 22.36
N SER A 182 18.04 -26.87 22.11
CA SER A 182 18.83 -27.01 20.89
C SER A 182 18.78 -25.93 19.83
N ALA A 183 19.86 -25.16 19.85
CA ALA A 183 20.37 -24.35 18.77
C ALA A 183 20.72 -25.18 17.51
N GLY A 184 20.26 -24.72 16.35
CA GLY A 184 20.70 -25.19 15.05
C GLY A 184 20.79 -24.03 14.07
N ASN A 185 21.99 -23.60 13.80
CA ASN A 185 22.52 -22.80 12.68
C ASN A 185 21.51 -22.09 11.75
N LEU A 186 21.34 -20.80 11.99
CA LEU A 186 20.82 -19.86 10.99
C LEU A 186 22.00 -19.33 10.18
N SER A 187 22.06 -19.70 8.90
CA SER A 187 22.93 -19.05 7.92
C SER A 187 22.34 -17.70 7.56
N GLU A 188 23.11 -16.64 7.81
CA GLU A 188 22.85 -15.28 7.34
C GLU A 188 22.89 -15.23 5.81
N THR A 189 21.73 -15.20 5.16
CA THR A 189 21.51 -14.58 3.83
C THR A 189 20.02 -14.64 3.49
N ASP A 190 19.23 -13.69 4.00
CA ASP A 190 18.11 -13.07 3.29
C ASP A 190 17.58 -11.91 4.15
N SER A 191 17.82 -10.70 3.69
CA SER A 191 17.49 -9.44 4.39
C SER A 191 16.02 -9.03 4.26
N ASN A 192 15.10 -9.99 4.24
CA ASN A 192 13.67 -9.73 4.30
C ASN A 192 13.01 -10.84 5.13
N PRO A 193 12.75 -10.62 6.43
CA PRO A 193 12.05 -11.62 7.24
C PRO A 193 10.62 -11.78 6.68
N ARG A 194 10.40 -12.88 5.98
CA ARG A 194 9.06 -13.28 5.54
C ARG A 194 8.25 -13.59 6.80
N PHE A 195 7.22 -12.81 7.02
CA PHE A 195 6.29 -13.06 8.12
C PHE A 195 5.49 -14.34 7.83
N ASP A 196 5.68 -15.36 8.66
CA ASP A 196 5.00 -16.64 8.53
C ASP A 196 3.67 -16.57 9.30
N ILE A 197 2.58 -16.33 8.58
CA ILE A 197 1.22 -16.27 9.16
C ILE A 197 0.86 -17.60 9.87
N SER A 198 1.45 -18.72 9.48
CA SER A 198 1.16 -20.02 10.08
C SER A 198 1.60 -20.15 11.55
N LYS A 199 2.39 -19.20 12.05
CA LYS A 199 2.89 -19.13 13.44
C LYS A 199 2.14 -18.12 14.30
N ILE A 200 1.08 -17.48 13.79
CA ILE A 200 0.28 -16.52 14.56
C ILE A 200 -0.58 -17.27 15.56
N ASP A 201 -0.47 -16.89 16.84
CA ASP A 201 -1.44 -17.28 17.85
C ASP A 201 -2.66 -16.34 17.78
N PHE A 202 -3.70 -16.79 17.08
CA PHE A 202 -4.91 -16.01 16.87
C PHE A 202 -5.67 -15.71 18.17
N ASP A 203 -5.62 -16.58 19.16
CA ASP A 203 -6.29 -16.35 20.45
C ASP A 203 -5.60 -15.27 21.26
N LEU A 204 -4.27 -15.21 21.17
CA LEU A 204 -3.51 -14.15 21.80
C LEU A 204 -3.72 -12.80 21.08
N LEU A 205 -3.78 -12.83 19.76
CA LEU A 205 -4.07 -11.63 18.96
C LEU A 205 -5.47 -11.06 19.30
N ARG A 206 -6.48 -11.92 19.46
CA ARG A 206 -7.84 -11.53 19.92
C ARG A 206 -7.81 -10.88 21.30
N ARG A 207 -7.07 -11.44 22.26
CA ARG A 207 -6.94 -10.88 23.62
C ARG A 207 -6.24 -9.52 23.60
N GLU A 208 -5.19 -9.36 22.83
CA GLU A 208 -4.45 -8.11 22.71
C GLU A 208 -5.28 -7.01 22.01
N PHE A 209 -6.01 -7.37 20.94
CA PHE A 209 -6.93 -6.45 20.27
C PHE A 209 -8.02 -5.96 21.24
N ALA A 210 -8.60 -6.84 22.06
CA ALA A 210 -9.61 -6.47 23.05
C ALA A 210 -9.09 -5.49 24.10
N ARG A 211 -7.80 -5.54 24.45
CA ARG A 211 -7.15 -4.68 25.44
C ARG A 211 -6.70 -3.32 24.90
N ARG A 212 -6.43 -3.22 23.61
CA ARG A 212 -5.93 -1.97 23.01
C ARG A 212 -7.00 -0.90 22.91
N LYS A 213 -6.58 0.36 23.11
CA LYS A 213 -7.43 1.53 22.94
C LYS A 213 -7.49 1.98 21.48
N GLU A 214 -6.39 1.85 20.78
CA GLU A 214 -6.17 2.26 19.39
C GLU A 214 -6.57 1.15 18.41
N LYS A 215 -7.85 0.75 18.41
CA LYS A 215 -8.37 -0.37 17.62
C LYS A 215 -8.31 -0.11 16.11
N ASN A 216 -8.56 1.13 15.68
CA ASN A 216 -8.57 1.48 14.26
C ASN A 216 -7.18 1.41 13.64
N LEU A 217 -6.13 1.81 14.36
CA LEU A 217 -4.75 1.68 13.90
C LEU A 217 -4.35 0.20 13.76
N VAL A 218 -4.75 -0.64 14.72
CA VAL A 218 -4.51 -2.09 14.63
C VAL A 218 -5.22 -2.70 13.44
N MET A 219 -6.48 -2.30 13.20
CA MET A 219 -7.25 -2.74 12.05
C MET A 219 -6.57 -2.36 10.72
N LYS A 220 -6.11 -1.11 10.61
CA LYS A 220 -5.36 -0.66 9.44
C LYS A 220 -4.09 -1.49 9.23
N ASP A 221 -3.32 -1.75 10.29
CA ASP A 221 -2.08 -2.53 10.18
C ASP A 221 -2.37 -3.97 9.73
N ILE A 222 -3.46 -4.58 10.19
CA ILE A 222 -3.93 -5.90 9.72
C ILE A 222 -4.37 -5.86 8.26
N GLN A 223 -5.11 -4.82 7.86
CA GLN A 223 -5.54 -4.63 6.47
C GLN A 223 -4.33 -4.52 5.53
N ASP A 224 -3.37 -3.64 5.85
CA ASP A 224 -2.16 -3.43 5.05
C ASP A 224 -1.36 -4.75 4.88
N LEU A 225 -1.27 -5.56 5.95
CA LEU A 225 -0.60 -6.86 5.92
C LEU A 225 -1.35 -7.89 5.05
N LEU A 226 -2.67 -7.97 5.20
CA LEU A 226 -3.49 -8.91 4.44
C LEU A 226 -3.50 -8.56 2.95
N GLU A 227 -3.60 -7.28 2.58
CA GLU A 227 -3.50 -6.83 1.20
C GLU A 227 -2.18 -7.26 0.56
N GLU A 228 -1.07 -7.03 1.25
CA GLU A 228 0.25 -7.45 0.76
C GLU A 228 0.33 -8.97 0.61
N ARG A 229 -0.17 -9.72 1.59
CA ARG A 229 -0.13 -11.19 1.59
C ARG A 229 -1.01 -11.78 0.51
N ILE A 230 -2.24 -11.32 0.37
CA ILE A 230 -3.17 -11.74 -0.68
C ILE A 230 -2.58 -11.44 -2.06
N ALA A 231 -1.98 -10.26 -2.26
CA ALA A 231 -1.33 -9.91 -3.52
C ALA A 231 -0.17 -10.87 -3.85
N GLN A 232 0.65 -11.24 -2.85
CA GLN A 232 1.73 -12.23 -3.02
C GLN A 232 1.16 -13.62 -3.38
N MET A 233 0.09 -14.06 -2.69
CA MET A 233 -0.55 -15.36 -2.94
C MET A 233 -1.17 -15.43 -4.33
N ILE A 234 -1.83 -14.36 -4.80
CA ILE A 234 -2.40 -14.28 -6.15
C ILE A 234 -1.28 -14.27 -7.21
N SER A 235 -0.20 -13.53 -6.96
CA SER A 235 0.98 -13.55 -7.84
C SER A 235 1.61 -14.93 -7.94
N ALA A 236 1.61 -15.71 -6.86
CA ALA A 236 2.09 -17.07 -6.85
C ALA A 236 1.11 -18.05 -7.51
N ASN A 237 -0.20 -17.86 -7.30
CA ASN A 237 -1.26 -18.69 -7.86
C ASN A 237 -2.51 -17.85 -8.16
N PRO A 238 -2.77 -17.50 -9.45
CA PRO A 238 -3.91 -16.67 -9.84
C PRO A 238 -5.28 -17.26 -9.49
N SER A 239 -5.42 -18.55 -9.25
CA SER A 239 -6.68 -19.18 -8.83
C SER A 239 -7.17 -18.69 -7.46
N ARG A 240 -6.29 -18.05 -6.68
CA ARG A 240 -6.55 -17.51 -5.35
C ARG A 240 -7.22 -16.13 -5.34
N ILE A 241 -7.67 -15.64 -6.49
CA ILE A 241 -8.34 -14.32 -6.58
C ILE A 241 -9.58 -14.21 -5.67
N ASN A 242 -10.24 -15.32 -5.38
CA ASN A 242 -11.39 -15.39 -4.47
C ASN A 242 -11.09 -14.88 -3.05
N PHE A 243 -9.85 -14.97 -2.57
CA PHE A 243 -9.44 -14.41 -1.28
C PHE A 243 -9.44 -12.88 -1.30
N TYR A 244 -9.06 -12.28 -2.43
CA TYR A 244 -9.17 -10.83 -2.59
C TYR A 244 -10.63 -10.37 -2.60
N ASP A 245 -11.52 -11.10 -3.27
CA ASP A 245 -12.94 -10.80 -3.30
C ASP A 245 -13.55 -10.86 -1.90
N LYS A 246 -13.23 -11.90 -1.12
CA LYS A 246 -13.65 -12.03 0.29
C LYS A 246 -13.12 -10.86 1.14
N TYR A 247 -11.84 -10.52 1.00
CA TYR A 247 -11.24 -9.40 1.71
C TYR A 247 -11.95 -8.09 1.38
N GLN A 248 -12.19 -7.82 0.09
CA GLN A 248 -12.91 -6.62 -0.35
C GLN A 248 -14.35 -6.56 0.19
N GLU A 249 -15.03 -7.69 0.28
CA GLU A 249 -16.37 -7.78 0.87
C GLU A 249 -16.35 -7.38 2.35
N ILE A 250 -15.41 -7.92 3.13
CA ILE A 250 -15.24 -7.59 4.56
C ILE A 250 -14.98 -6.08 4.73
N ILE A 251 -14.05 -5.51 3.97
CA ILE A 251 -13.69 -4.09 4.07
C ILE A 251 -14.84 -3.18 3.60
N ASN A 252 -15.55 -3.55 2.52
CA ASN A 252 -16.69 -2.80 2.05
C ASN A 252 -17.84 -2.80 3.07
N ASN A 253 -18.08 -3.90 3.76
CA ASN A 253 -19.07 -3.99 4.82
C ASN A 253 -18.67 -3.14 6.03
N TYR A 254 -17.41 -3.16 6.43
CA TYR A 254 -16.87 -2.31 7.49
C TYR A 254 -17.04 -0.82 7.17
N ASN A 255 -16.71 -0.40 5.97
CA ASN A 255 -16.84 0.99 5.54
C ASN A 255 -18.30 1.48 5.50
N LYS A 256 -19.29 0.60 5.34
CA LYS A 256 -20.71 0.93 5.36
C LYS A 256 -21.30 1.04 6.76
N GLU A 257 -20.80 0.25 7.70
CA GLU A 257 -21.29 0.16 9.07
C GLU A 257 -20.41 1.00 10.01
N GLN A 258 -20.69 2.29 10.17
CA GLN A 258 -19.91 3.24 10.99
C GLN A 258 -20.10 3.05 12.51
N ASN A 259 -20.07 1.82 13.02
CA ASN A 259 -20.49 1.53 14.38
C ASN A 259 -19.37 0.77 15.14
N ARG A 260 -19.14 1.10 16.43
CA ARG A 260 -18.08 0.48 17.25
C ARG A 260 -18.24 -1.04 17.39
N ALA A 261 -19.47 -1.57 17.31
CA ALA A 261 -19.74 -3.00 17.25
C ALA A 261 -19.25 -3.65 15.94
N SER A 262 -19.09 -2.86 14.87
CA SER A 262 -18.59 -3.35 13.59
C SER A 262 -17.09 -3.60 13.59
N ILE A 263 -16.30 -2.85 14.38
CA ILE A 263 -14.83 -3.03 14.46
C ILE A 263 -14.49 -4.42 14.99
N GLU A 264 -15.15 -4.87 16.05
CA GLU A 264 -14.88 -6.20 16.65
C GLU A 264 -15.31 -7.32 15.72
N LYS A 265 -16.45 -7.16 15.04
CA LYS A 265 -16.91 -8.12 14.03
C LYS A 265 -15.96 -8.17 12.84
N THR A 266 -15.57 -7.03 12.30
CA THR A 266 -14.64 -6.94 11.17
C THR A 266 -13.29 -7.56 11.52
N PHE A 267 -12.80 -7.32 12.74
CA PHE A 267 -11.59 -7.97 13.24
C PHE A 267 -11.72 -9.50 13.20
N GLU A 268 -12.84 -10.08 13.70
CA GLU A 268 -13.07 -11.52 13.65
C GLU A 268 -13.17 -12.02 12.20
N ASP A 269 -13.86 -11.31 11.32
CA ASP A 269 -13.96 -11.67 9.90
C ASP A 269 -12.57 -11.67 9.22
N LEU A 270 -11.71 -10.71 9.53
CA LEU A 270 -10.33 -10.68 9.04
C LEU A 270 -9.46 -11.79 9.65
N MET A 271 -9.69 -12.14 10.92
CA MET A 271 -9.00 -13.27 11.54
C MET A 271 -9.38 -14.59 10.88
N HIS A 272 -10.67 -14.81 10.62
CA HIS A 272 -11.13 -15.99 9.86
C HIS A 272 -10.51 -16.05 8.47
N LEU A 273 -10.48 -14.94 7.75
CA LEU A 273 -9.81 -14.88 6.45
C LEU A 273 -8.32 -15.24 6.56
N THR A 274 -7.65 -14.76 7.60
CA THR A 274 -6.23 -15.06 7.85
C THR A 274 -6.01 -16.54 8.14
N GLU A 275 -6.91 -17.18 8.88
CA GLU A 275 -6.89 -18.63 9.12
C GLU A 275 -7.08 -19.40 7.81
N GLU A 276 -8.04 -19.00 6.96
CA GLU A 276 -8.25 -19.60 5.64
C GLU A 276 -7.00 -19.46 4.73
N LEU A 277 -6.35 -18.28 4.73
CA LEU A 277 -5.13 -18.05 3.99
C LEU A 277 -3.98 -18.97 4.46
N SER A 278 -3.82 -19.12 5.77
CA SER A 278 -2.82 -20.01 6.36
C SER A 278 -3.06 -21.48 5.97
N GLU A 279 -4.32 -21.92 5.94
CA GLU A 279 -4.67 -23.27 5.50
C GLU A 279 -4.46 -23.47 3.99
N GLU A 280 -4.73 -22.43 3.19
CA GLU A 280 -4.45 -22.47 1.75
C GLU A 280 -2.95 -22.53 1.46
N GLU A 281 -2.12 -21.85 2.22
CA GLU A 281 -0.65 -21.92 2.08
C GLU A 281 -0.11 -23.34 2.33
N LYS A 282 -0.76 -24.11 3.17
CA LYS A 282 -0.40 -25.52 3.47
C LYS A 282 -1.08 -26.51 2.52
N ARG A 283 -1.96 -26.06 1.64
CA ARG A 283 -2.76 -26.93 0.76
C ARG A 283 -1.88 -27.82 -0.13
N TYR A 284 -0.73 -27.35 -0.58
CA TYR A 284 0.18 -28.14 -1.40
C TYR A 284 0.62 -29.44 -0.67
N ILE A 285 0.86 -29.40 0.65
CA ILE A 285 1.23 -30.57 1.46
C ILE A 285 0.05 -31.58 1.50
N ARG A 286 -1.18 -31.07 1.78
CA ARG A 286 -2.38 -31.94 1.83
C ARG A 286 -2.70 -32.58 0.50
N GLU A 287 -2.45 -31.85 -0.60
CA GLU A 287 -2.66 -32.35 -1.95
C GLU A 287 -1.53 -33.27 -2.45
N GLY A 288 -0.45 -33.43 -1.67
CA GLY A 288 0.66 -34.32 -1.97
C GLY A 288 1.64 -33.76 -2.99
N PHE A 289 1.77 -32.45 -3.05
CA PHE A 289 2.79 -31.73 -3.80
C PHE A 289 4.04 -31.42 -2.95
N GLU A 290 5.17 -31.23 -3.57
CA GLU A 290 6.42 -30.89 -2.88
C GLU A 290 6.52 -29.40 -2.56
N ASN A 291 5.86 -28.56 -3.35
CA ASN A 291 5.87 -27.12 -3.23
C ASN A 291 4.62 -26.49 -3.83
N ASP A 292 4.40 -25.20 -3.50
CA ASP A 292 3.26 -24.41 -3.96
C ASP A 292 3.24 -24.20 -5.50
N GLU A 293 4.40 -24.25 -6.16
CA GLU A 293 4.46 -24.08 -7.61
C GLU A 293 3.83 -25.28 -8.36
N GLN A 294 4.02 -26.49 -7.84
CA GLN A 294 3.36 -27.67 -8.39
C GLN A 294 1.85 -27.61 -8.19
N LEU A 295 1.40 -27.15 -7.02
CA LEU A 295 -0.01 -26.92 -6.75
C LEU A 295 -0.59 -25.85 -7.68
N SER A 296 0.10 -24.74 -7.85
CA SER A 296 -0.37 -23.64 -8.72
C SER A 296 -0.54 -24.12 -10.17
N LEU A 297 0.39 -24.91 -10.67
CA LEU A 297 0.27 -25.48 -12.02
C LEU A 297 -0.87 -26.50 -12.13
N TYR A 298 -1.08 -27.30 -11.08
CA TYR A 298 -2.24 -28.18 -10.99
C TYR A 298 -3.55 -27.39 -11.01
N ASP A 299 -3.65 -26.29 -10.23
CA ASP A 299 -4.83 -25.43 -10.19
C ASP A 299 -5.14 -24.79 -11.55
N VAL A 300 -4.12 -24.37 -12.31
CA VAL A 300 -4.27 -23.85 -13.67
C VAL A 300 -4.86 -24.89 -14.63
N LEU A 301 -4.54 -26.17 -14.40
CA LEU A 301 -5.03 -27.29 -15.23
C LEU A 301 -6.34 -27.87 -14.71
N PHE A 302 -6.74 -27.62 -13.47
CA PHE A 302 -7.90 -28.25 -12.82
C PHE A 302 -9.23 -27.80 -13.43
N LYS A 303 -10.20 -28.72 -13.46
CA LYS A 303 -11.61 -28.49 -13.77
C LYS A 303 -12.51 -29.35 -12.87
N ASP A 304 -13.75 -28.94 -12.66
CA ASP A 304 -14.65 -29.55 -11.67
C ASP A 304 -15.13 -30.98 -12.00
N ASP A 305 -15.10 -31.38 -13.27
CA ASP A 305 -15.72 -32.66 -13.74
C ASP A 305 -14.71 -33.82 -13.82
N LEU A 306 -13.67 -33.83 -13.00
CA LEU A 306 -12.63 -34.86 -13.04
C LEU A 306 -12.96 -36.06 -12.16
N SER A 307 -12.70 -37.26 -12.68
CA SER A 307 -12.70 -38.48 -11.88
C SER A 307 -11.51 -38.52 -10.90
N LYS A 308 -11.57 -39.37 -9.88
CA LYS A 308 -10.46 -39.54 -8.93
C LYS A 308 -9.16 -39.99 -9.61
N ASP A 309 -9.27 -40.80 -10.66
CA ASP A 309 -8.12 -41.26 -11.41
C ASP A 309 -7.56 -40.15 -12.29
N ASP A 310 -8.42 -39.33 -12.90
CA ASP A 310 -7.99 -38.15 -13.65
C ASP A 310 -7.28 -37.13 -12.75
N ILE A 311 -7.79 -36.87 -11.54
CA ILE A 311 -7.13 -36.00 -10.57
C ILE A 311 -5.73 -36.52 -10.23
N LYS A 312 -5.58 -37.83 -10.00
CA LYS A 312 -4.27 -38.42 -9.72
C LYS A 312 -3.32 -38.29 -10.91
N LYS A 313 -3.82 -38.50 -12.11
CA LYS A 313 -3.04 -38.34 -13.35
C LYS A 313 -2.63 -36.87 -13.53
N LEU A 314 -3.57 -35.93 -13.35
CA LEU A 314 -3.34 -34.50 -13.47
C LEU A 314 -2.28 -33.99 -12.48
N LYS A 315 -2.27 -34.50 -11.23
CA LYS A 315 -1.23 -34.18 -10.26
C LYS A 315 0.18 -34.57 -10.73
N ASN A 316 0.31 -35.72 -11.38
CA ASN A 316 1.59 -36.14 -11.97
C ASN A 316 1.96 -35.25 -13.15
N VAL A 317 1.01 -34.97 -14.04
CA VAL A 317 1.24 -34.04 -15.17
C VAL A 317 1.76 -32.68 -14.68
N ALA A 318 1.16 -32.11 -13.64
CA ALA A 318 1.62 -30.83 -13.10
C ALA A 318 3.07 -30.89 -12.57
N LYS A 319 3.44 -32.00 -11.88
CA LYS A 319 4.81 -32.21 -11.37
C LYS A 319 5.82 -32.34 -12.51
N ASP A 320 5.53 -33.20 -13.47
CA ASP A 320 6.43 -33.53 -14.58
C ASP A 320 6.60 -32.34 -15.53
N LEU A 321 5.50 -31.64 -15.83
CA LEU A 321 5.51 -30.45 -16.67
C LEU A 321 6.35 -29.32 -16.02
N LEU A 322 6.16 -29.05 -14.72
CA LEU A 322 6.96 -28.05 -14.01
C LEU A 322 8.44 -28.42 -13.99
N GLY A 323 8.76 -29.69 -13.73
CA GLY A 323 10.13 -30.21 -13.74
C GLY A 323 10.79 -30.04 -15.10
N LYS A 324 10.07 -30.35 -16.17
CA LYS A 324 10.56 -30.20 -17.56
C LYS A 324 10.82 -28.74 -17.90
N ILE A 325 9.85 -27.86 -17.59
CA ILE A 325 9.97 -26.42 -17.87
C ILE A 325 11.15 -25.83 -17.08
N LYS A 326 11.28 -26.11 -15.79
CA LYS A 326 12.42 -25.64 -14.99
C LYS A 326 13.76 -26.10 -15.55
N SER A 327 13.83 -27.32 -16.05
CA SER A 327 15.05 -27.84 -16.68
C SER A 327 15.38 -27.08 -17.97
N MET A 328 14.39 -26.74 -18.77
CA MET A 328 14.56 -25.93 -19.98
C MET A 328 15.01 -24.49 -19.64
N LEU A 329 14.34 -23.83 -18.68
CA LEU A 329 14.66 -22.46 -18.29
C LEU A 329 16.09 -22.30 -17.75
N LYS A 330 16.64 -23.32 -17.08
CA LYS A 330 18.04 -23.31 -16.59
C LYS A 330 19.08 -23.26 -17.71
N ILE A 331 18.75 -23.72 -18.91
CA ILE A 331 19.67 -23.81 -20.04
C ILE A 331 19.47 -22.64 -21.02
N MET A 332 18.32 -22.00 -20.98
CA MET A 332 17.96 -20.92 -21.88
C MET A 332 18.43 -19.57 -21.34
N ASP A 333 19.09 -18.80 -22.19
CA ASP A 333 19.44 -17.40 -21.92
C ASP A 333 18.29 -16.50 -22.39
N HIS A 334 17.75 -15.68 -21.51
CA HIS A 334 16.59 -14.80 -21.76
C HIS A 334 15.38 -15.57 -22.37
N PRO A 335 14.80 -16.55 -21.64
CA PRO A 335 13.83 -17.50 -22.20
C PRO A 335 12.54 -16.81 -22.68
N PHE A 336 12.19 -15.64 -22.13
CA PHE A 336 10.94 -14.93 -22.44
C PHE A 336 11.15 -13.69 -23.33
N ASP A 337 12.36 -13.37 -23.78
CA ASP A 337 12.62 -12.22 -24.64
C ASP A 337 12.65 -12.59 -26.12
N LYS A 338 13.21 -13.76 -26.45
CA LYS A 338 13.38 -14.24 -27.82
C LYS A 338 12.16 -15.04 -28.29
N GLN A 339 11.69 -14.81 -29.50
CA GLN A 339 10.55 -15.55 -30.08
C GLN A 339 10.79 -17.04 -30.19
N GLU A 340 12.03 -17.46 -30.53
CA GLU A 340 12.41 -18.86 -30.69
C GLU A 340 12.32 -19.63 -29.36
N THR A 341 12.81 -19.04 -28.25
CA THR A 341 12.75 -19.66 -26.93
C THR A 341 11.32 -19.74 -26.43
N LYS A 342 10.52 -18.69 -26.62
CA LYS A 342 9.06 -18.71 -26.31
C LYS A 342 8.37 -19.82 -27.07
N ALA A 343 8.60 -19.93 -28.39
CA ALA A 343 8.01 -20.97 -29.22
C ALA A 343 8.40 -22.37 -28.75
N SER A 344 9.66 -22.59 -28.35
CA SER A 344 10.13 -23.85 -27.81
C SER A 344 9.42 -24.23 -26.50
N ILE A 345 9.22 -23.27 -25.59
CA ILE A 345 8.48 -23.48 -24.33
C ILE A 345 7.02 -23.85 -24.66
N VAL A 346 6.36 -23.07 -25.52
CA VAL A 346 4.95 -23.29 -25.91
C VAL A 346 4.76 -24.67 -26.58
N VAL A 347 5.67 -25.09 -27.44
CA VAL A 347 5.63 -26.41 -28.08
C VAL A 347 5.80 -27.52 -27.03
N THR A 348 6.75 -27.38 -26.12
CA THR A 348 6.96 -28.38 -25.06
C THR A 348 5.73 -28.49 -24.15
N ILE A 349 5.12 -27.39 -23.75
CA ILE A 349 3.89 -27.39 -22.96
C ILE A 349 2.79 -28.10 -23.72
N ARG A 350 2.56 -27.74 -24.99
CA ARG A 350 1.54 -28.37 -25.85
C ARG A 350 1.74 -29.89 -25.98
N ASP A 351 2.95 -30.32 -26.27
CA ASP A 351 3.25 -31.72 -26.52
C ASP A 351 3.08 -32.58 -25.27
N MET A 352 3.48 -32.07 -24.11
CA MET A 352 3.25 -32.72 -22.82
C MET A 352 1.77 -32.79 -22.46
N LEU A 353 1.04 -31.70 -22.63
CA LEU A 353 -0.41 -31.67 -22.33
C LEU A 353 -1.15 -32.64 -23.28
N TRP A 354 -0.76 -32.72 -24.57
CA TRP A 354 -1.35 -33.64 -25.52
C TRP A 354 -1.13 -35.12 -25.16
N GLN A 355 0.04 -35.43 -24.63
CA GLN A 355 0.41 -36.82 -24.33
C GLN A 355 -0.07 -37.28 -22.95
N GLU A 356 -0.11 -36.39 -21.98
CA GLU A 356 -0.21 -36.77 -20.58
C GLU A 356 -1.53 -36.34 -19.90
N LEU A 357 -2.30 -35.42 -20.50
CA LEU A 357 -3.61 -35.05 -19.94
C LEU A 357 -4.57 -36.26 -19.96
N PRO A 358 -5.49 -36.35 -18.98
CA PRO A 358 -6.58 -37.34 -19.00
C PRO A 358 -7.46 -37.23 -20.25
N GLU A 359 -8.04 -38.36 -20.69
CA GLU A 359 -9.00 -38.37 -21.81
C GLU A 359 -10.24 -37.50 -21.60
N SER A 360 -10.52 -37.12 -20.38
CA SER A 360 -11.58 -36.18 -20.03
C SER A 360 -11.33 -34.74 -20.53
N TYR A 361 -10.12 -34.44 -21.04
CA TYR A 361 -9.79 -33.15 -21.64
C TYR A 361 -9.99 -33.23 -23.16
N PRO A 362 -10.94 -32.45 -23.75
CA PRO A 362 -11.11 -32.42 -25.20
C PRO A 362 -9.87 -31.86 -25.91
N ASP A 363 -9.54 -32.39 -27.05
CA ASP A 363 -8.40 -31.94 -27.88
C ASP A 363 -8.45 -30.44 -28.14
N GLU A 364 -9.64 -29.87 -28.31
CA GLU A 364 -9.87 -28.43 -28.53
C GLU A 364 -9.45 -27.58 -27.33
N SER A 365 -9.50 -28.15 -26.14
CA SER A 365 -9.15 -27.43 -24.89
C SER A 365 -7.64 -27.33 -24.63
N ILE A 366 -6.83 -28.16 -25.29
CA ILE A 366 -5.37 -28.19 -25.10
C ILE A 366 -4.72 -26.83 -25.40
N THR A 367 -5.23 -26.13 -26.42
CA THR A 367 -4.75 -24.77 -26.74
C THR A 367 -5.00 -23.80 -25.62
N TYR A 368 -6.16 -23.85 -25.00
CA TYR A 368 -6.50 -23.02 -23.85
C TYR A 368 -5.58 -23.28 -22.65
N TYR A 369 -5.40 -24.55 -22.27
CA TYR A 369 -4.54 -24.92 -21.14
C TYR A 369 -3.05 -24.64 -21.43
N ARG A 370 -2.59 -24.85 -22.65
CA ARG A 370 -1.25 -24.46 -23.09
C ARG A 370 -0.99 -22.97 -22.85
N ASP A 371 -1.92 -22.13 -23.28
CA ASP A 371 -1.79 -20.68 -23.16
C ASP A 371 -1.88 -20.24 -21.70
N ALA A 372 -2.77 -20.85 -20.90
CA ALA A 372 -2.87 -20.61 -19.47
C ALA A 372 -1.58 -20.98 -18.73
N VAL A 373 -1.02 -22.16 -19.01
CA VAL A 373 0.26 -22.60 -18.44
C VAL A 373 1.40 -21.69 -18.88
N PHE A 374 1.47 -21.34 -20.17
CA PHE A 374 2.52 -20.44 -20.66
C PHE A 374 2.45 -19.07 -19.99
N ASN A 375 1.26 -18.48 -19.84
CA ASN A 375 1.06 -17.21 -19.15
C ASN A 375 1.49 -17.31 -17.69
N TYR A 376 1.10 -18.35 -16.97
CA TYR A 376 1.54 -18.59 -15.61
C TYR A 376 3.07 -18.64 -15.47
N ILE A 377 3.73 -19.44 -16.31
CA ILE A 377 5.18 -19.60 -16.32
C ILE A 377 5.88 -18.29 -16.69
N SER A 378 5.37 -17.57 -17.71
CA SER A 378 5.92 -16.30 -18.15
C SER A 378 5.83 -15.20 -17.06
N GLN A 379 4.72 -15.13 -16.35
CA GLN A 379 4.56 -14.19 -15.25
C GLN A 379 5.50 -14.51 -14.09
N ARG A 380 5.66 -15.78 -13.75
CA ARG A 380 6.47 -16.21 -12.61
C ARG A 380 7.97 -16.14 -12.84
N TYR A 381 8.43 -16.47 -14.04
CA TYR A 381 9.86 -16.58 -14.36
C TYR A 381 10.36 -15.49 -15.31
N GLY A 382 9.47 -14.71 -15.92
CA GLY A 382 9.85 -13.66 -16.87
C GLY A 382 10.60 -12.46 -16.28
N GLY A 383 10.52 -12.27 -14.96
CA GLY A 383 11.27 -11.22 -14.25
C GLY A 383 12.60 -11.70 -13.61
N MET A 384 13.01 -12.94 -13.85
CA MET A 384 14.23 -13.53 -13.28
C MET A 384 15.44 -13.49 -14.25
N ALA A 385 15.35 -12.69 -15.32
CA ALA A 385 16.43 -12.53 -16.31
C ALA A 385 17.33 -11.32 -15.98
#